data_06bc483ebfea24bf1de7b82991ad5501
#
_entry.id   06bc483ebfea24bf1de7b82991ad5501
#
_cell.length_a   1.000
_cell.length_b   1.000
_cell.length_c   1.000
_cell.angle_alpha   90.00
_cell.angle_beta   90.00
_cell.angle_gamma   90.00
#
_symmetry.space_group_name_H-M   'P 1'
#
loop_
_entity.id
_entity.type
_entity.pdbx_description
1 polymer ?
#
loop_
_entity_poly.entity_id
_entity_poly.type
_entity_poly.pdbx_seq_one_letter_code
_entity_poly.pdbx_strand_id
1 'polypeptide(L)'
;NPDLAVENGYALTNTAWTYSLMAVTDEKYFNEDESYAVAVPKEQEALKQHIAFSYPQWKLVDYDSLADAADMIANEKADCFLMGASQAMIYDNDRDFKSVPLTKTMEACFAVSSGEGTLLSILNKTLKAMPSDMLTSALAIYDSTADKVTFCDFIKDNMLAFFATAGIFALGILGIILVLLRKARKAEAAARLAANDTQKLNDKLEIALKKAEDASLA
;
A
#
# COMPACT_ATOMS: atom_id res chain seq x y z
N ASN A 1 11.58 -0.93 -29.16
CA ASN A 1 11.83 -0.68 -30.57
C ASN A 1 13.24 -1.16 -30.94
N PRO A 2 13.41 -2.17 -31.85
CA PRO A 2 14.71 -2.70 -32.25
C PRO A 2 15.63 -1.62 -32.85
N ASP A 3 15.08 -0.70 -33.60
CA ASP A 3 15.86 0.34 -34.29
C ASP A 3 16.52 1.29 -33.28
N LEU A 4 15.77 1.70 -32.25
CA LEU A 4 16.31 2.51 -31.15
C LEU A 4 17.41 1.80 -30.37
N ALA A 5 17.33 0.49 -30.21
CA ALA A 5 18.38 -0.28 -29.53
C ALA A 5 19.67 -0.26 -30.36
N VAL A 6 19.58 -0.48 -31.65
CA VAL A 6 20.74 -0.46 -32.58
C VAL A 6 21.36 0.93 -32.63
N GLU A 7 20.57 2.01 -32.72
CA GLU A 7 21.05 3.40 -32.71
C GLU A 7 21.82 3.73 -31.41
N ASN A 8 21.38 3.16 -30.29
CA ASN A 8 22.05 3.35 -28.99
C ASN A 8 23.18 2.34 -28.72
N GLY A 9 23.59 1.56 -29.70
CA GLY A 9 24.71 0.63 -29.60
C GLY A 9 24.39 -0.66 -28.85
N TYR A 10 23.12 -1.09 -28.83
CA TYR A 10 22.68 -2.36 -28.25
C TYR A 10 22.28 -3.37 -29.33
N ALA A 11 22.53 -4.64 -29.03
CA ALA A 11 21.99 -5.78 -29.77
C ALA A 11 20.93 -6.46 -28.90
N LEU A 12 19.79 -6.82 -29.51
CA LEU A 12 18.69 -7.46 -28.79
C LEU A 12 18.76 -8.98 -28.94
N THR A 13 18.38 -9.69 -27.88
CA THR A 13 18.16 -11.14 -27.94
C THR A 13 16.89 -11.45 -28.73
N ASN A 14 16.65 -12.74 -28.98
CA ASN A 14 15.32 -13.23 -29.33
C ASN A 14 14.32 -12.83 -28.23
N THR A 15 13.04 -12.80 -28.57
CA THR A 15 11.96 -12.55 -27.62
C THR A 15 12.10 -13.47 -26.40
N ALA A 16 12.21 -12.88 -25.24
CA ALA A 16 12.32 -13.61 -23.98
C ALA A 16 10.94 -14.00 -23.46
N TRP A 17 9.99 -13.07 -23.50
CA TRP A 17 8.57 -13.31 -23.18
C TRP A 17 7.66 -12.35 -23.90
N THR A 18 6.40 -12.72 -23.98
CA THR A 18 5.33 -11.91 -24.54
C THR A 18 4.39 -11.44 -23.44
N TYR A 19 4.14 -10.16 -23.39
CA TYR A 19 3.22 -9.52 -22.45
C TYR A 19 1.85 -9.35 -23.09
N SER A 20 0.83 -9.99 -22.50
CA SER A 20 -0.56 -9.73 -22.87
C SER A 20 -1.08 -8.59 -22.02
N LEU A 21 -1.51 -7.52 -22.67
CA LEU A 21 -2.11 -6.36 -22.04
C LEU A 21 -3.62 -6.52 -21.98
N MET A 22 -4.21 -6.03 -20.92
CA MET A 22 -5.66 -5.96 -20.73
C MET A 22 -6.06 -4.49 -20.58
N ALA A 23 -7.13 -4.12 -21.25
CA ALA A 23 -7.83 -2.87 -21.01
C ALA A 23 -8.89 -3.12 -19.94
N VAL A 24 -8.83 -2.40 -18.83
CA VAL A 24 -9.80 -2.45 -17.75
C VAL A 24 -10.70 -1.22 -17.88
N THR A 25 -12.00 -1.44 -18.04
CA THR A 25 -13.01 -0.42 -18.31
C THR A 25 -14.32 -0.74 -17.61
N ASP A 26 -15.14 0.24 -17.35
CA ASP A 26 -16.54 0.09 -16.90
C ASP A 26 -17.52 0.04 -18.07
N GLU A 27 -17.04 0.29 -19.29
CA GLU A 27 -17.89 0.26 -20.48
C GLU A 27 -18.40 -1.16 -20.78
N LYS A 28 -19.62 -1.23 -21.27
CA LYS A 28 -20.27 -2.50 -21.64
C LYS A 28 -19.62 -3.13 -22.88
N TYR A 29 -19.16 -2.31 -23.81
CA TYR A 29 -18.52 -2.71 -25.07
C TYR A 29 -17.24 -1.91 -25.26
N PHE A 30 -16.16 -2.62 -25.48
CA PHE A 30 -14.86 -2.04 -25.77
C PHE A 30 -14.38 -2.57 -27.12
N ASN A 31 -13.97 -1.66 -27.99
CA ASN A 31 -13.47 -1.97 -29.35
C ASN A 31 -12.14 -1.24 -29.57
N GLU A 32 -11.04 -2.00 -29.70
CA GLU A 32 -9.68 -1.47 -29.85
C GLU A 32 -9.50 -0.47 -31.02
N ASP A 33 -10.36 -0.52 -32.03
CA ASP A 33 -10.27 0.34 -33.22
C ASP A 33 -10.86 1.74 -32.97
N GLU A 34 -11.56 1.94 -31.86
CA GLU A 34 -12.13 3.22 -31.49
C GLU A 34 -11.10 4.11 -30.76
N SER A 35 -11.43 5.39 -30.62
CA SER A 35 -10.57 6.36 -29.96
C SER A 35 -10.93 6.46 -28.48
N TYR A 36 -9.97 6.15 -27.61
CA TYR A 36 -10.15 6.18 -26.16
C TYR A 36 -9.12 7.08 -25.48
N ALA A 37 -9.50 7.65 -24.34
CA ALA A 37 -8.56 8.19 -23.37
C ALA A 37 -8.08 7.05 -22.45
N VAL A 38 -6.83 6.65 -22.60
CA VAL A 38 -6.27 5.45 -21.95
C VAL A 38 -5.31 5.84 -20.85
N ALA A 39 -5.62 5.47 -19.62
CA ALA A 39 -4.74 5.71 -18.49
C ALA A 39 -3.58 4.69 -18.49
N VAL A 40 -2.35 5.20 -18.39
CA VAL A 40 -1.11 4.41 -18.37
C VAL A 40 -0.22 4.83 -17.21
N PRO A 41 0.59 3.91 -16.64
CA PRO A 41 1.52 4.26 -15.56
C PRO A 41 2.52 5.31 -16.03
N LYS A 42 2.71 6.38 -15.26
CA LYS A 42 3.58 7.50 -15.59
C LYS A 42 5.04 7.08 -15.85
N GLU A 43 5.53 6.11 -15.09
CA GLU A 43 6.93 5.68 -15.14
C GLU A 43 7.22 4.62 -16.22
N GLN A 44 6.19 4.08 -16.89
CA GLN A 44 6.34 3.02 -17.89
C GLN A 44 6.44 3.57 -19.33
N GLU A 45 7.53 4.27 -19.61
CA GLU A 45 7.74 4.89 -20.94
C GLU A 45 7.73 3.88 -22.10
N ALA A 46 8.26 2.67 -21.90
CA ALA A 46 8.24 1.61 -22.91
C ALA A 46 6.81 1.17 -23.26
N LEU A 47 5.91 1.11 -22.26
CA LEU A 47 4.50 0.81 -22.48
C LEU A 47 3.82 1.94 -23.26
N LYS A 48 4.06 3.19 -22.91
CA LYS A 48 3.50 4.36 -23.62
C LYS A 48 3.90 4.37 -25.10
N GLN A 49 5.18 4.14 -25.38
CA GLN A 49 5.68 4.06 -26.77
C GLN A 49 5.05 2.90 -27.52
N HIS A 50 4.92 1.73 -26.90
CA HIS A 50 4.27 0.57 -27.51
C HIS A 50 2.81 0.88 -27.85
N ILE A 51 2.05 1.46 -26.92
CA ILE A 51 0.65 1.80 -27.12
C ILE A 51 0.50 2.90 -28.18
N ALA A 52 1.29 3.96 -28.12
CA ALA A 52 1.26 5.02 -29.11
C ALA A 52 1.55 4.51 -30.54
N PHE A 53 2.43 3.51 -30.68
CA PHE A 53 2.71 2.86 -31.96
C PHE A 53 1.59 1.90 -32.39
N SER A 54 1.07 1.11 -31.46
CA SER A 54 0.09 0.06 -31.75
C SER A 54 -1.33 0.59 -31.93
N TYR A 55 -1.67 1.65 -31.20
CA TYR A 55 -3.00 2.26 -31.16
C TYR A 55 -2.87 3.79 -31.26
N PRO A 56 -2.49 4.32 -32.43
CA PRO A 56 -2.22 5.76 -32.63
C PRO A 56 -3.47 6.63 -32.45
N GLN A 57 -4.65 6.05 -32.47
CA GLN A 57 -5.93 6.74 -32.21
C GLN A 57 -6.21 6.98 -30.74
N TRP A 58 -5.48 6.34 -29.81
CA TRP A 58 -5.70 6.47 -28.39
C TRP A 58 -4.96 7.67 -27.82
N LYS A 59 -5.59 8.35 -26.87
CA LYS A 59 -4.99 9.45 -26.13
C LYS A 59 -4.50 8.94 -24.77
N LEU A 60 -3.19 8.97 -24.55
CA LEU A 60 -2.61 8.51 -23.29
C LEU A 60 -2.72 9.57 -22.20
N VAL A 61 -3.09 9.14 -20.99
CA VAL A 61 -3.18 9.94 -19.77
C VAL A 61 -2.40 9.24 -18.68
N ASP A 62 -1.51 9.97 -18.02
CA ASP A 62 -0.65 9.40 -16.97
C ASP A 62 -1.39 9.21 -15.65
N TYR A 63 -1.12 8.11 -14.94
CA TYR A 63 -1.53 7.91 -13.56
C TYR A 63 -0.34 7.53 -12.67
N ASP A 64 -0.43 7.84 -11.38
CA ASP A 64 0.61 7.55 -10.38
C ASP A 64 0.34 6.23 -9.63
N SER A 65 -0.92 5.85 -9.44
CA SER A 65 -1.32 4.60 -8.76
C SER A 65 -2.54 3.96 -9.41
N LEU A 66 -2.73 2.65 -9.22
CA LEU A 66 -3.91 1.94 -9.73
C LEU A 66 -5.23 2.47 -9.14
N ALA A 67 -5.19 3.00 -7.92
CA ALA A 67 -6.35 3.68 -7.34
C ALA A 67 -6.70 4.95 -8.12
N ASP A 68 -5.68 5.74 -8.50
CA ASP A 68 -5.88 6.93 -9.33
C ASP A 68 -6.43 6.57 -10.71
N ALA A 69 -5.95 5.46 -11.33
CA ALA A 69 -6.46 4.98 -12.60
C ALA A 69 -7.95 4.63 -12.54
N ALA A 70 -8.38 3.94 -11.47
CA ALA A 70 -9.78 3.63 -11.23
C ALA A 70 -10.63 4.89 -11.00
N ASP A 71 -10.12 5.85 -10.24
CA ASP A 71 -10.77 7.14 -10.01
C ASP A 71 -10.86 8.00 -11.29
N MET A 72 -9.90 7.83 -12.22
CA MET A 72 -9.95 8.51 -13.52
C MET A 72 -11.10 8.01 -14.38
N ILE A 73 -11.42 6.70 -14.35
CA ILE A 73 -12.59 6.17 -15.04
C ILE A 73 -13.86 6.68 -14.37
N ALA A 74 -13.97 6.58 -13.03
CA ALA A 74 -15.14 7.04 -12.29
C ALA A 74 -15.43 8.55 -12.47
N ASN A 75 -14.42 9.35 -12.80
CA ASN A 75 -14.55 10.79 -13.07
C ASN A 75 -14.54 11.15 -14.56
N GLU A 76 -14.70 10.17 -15.47
CA GLU A 76 -14.73 10.36 -16.95
C GLU A 76 -13.49 11.06 -17.51
N LYS A 77 -12.32 10.88 -16.85
CA LYS A 77 -11.03 11.41 -17.31
C LYS A 77 -10.28 10.43 -18.21
N ALA A 78 -10.59 9.15 -18.07
CA ALA A 78 -10.11 8.08 -18.91
C ALA A 78 -11.25 7.07 -19.12
N ASP A 79 -11.26 6.42 -20.27
CA ASP A 79 -12.25 5.42 -20.65
C ASP A 79 -11.81 4.01 -20.21
N CYS A 80 -10.49 3.80 -20.12
CA CYS A 80 -9.91 2.56 -19.62
C CYS A 80 -8.50 2.80 -19.07
N PHE A 81 -7.98 1.83 -18.33
CA PHE A 81 -6.56 1.78 -17.97
C PHE A 81 -5.95 0.43 -18.36
N LEU A 82 -4.63 0.44 -18.58
CA LEU A 82 -3.92 -0.75 -19.03
C LEU A 82 -3.14 -1.40 -17.90
N MET A 83 -3.17 -2.74 -17.89
CA MET A 83 -2.38 -3.55 -16.98
C MET A 83 -2.03 -4.91 -17.57
N GLY A 84 -1.14 -5.64 -16.93
CA GLY A 84 -0.84 -7.02 -17.28
C GLY A 84 -2.01 -7.96 -17.00
N ALA A 85 -2.13 -9.04 -17.79
CA ALA A 85 -3.23 -9.99 -17.65
C ALA A 85 -3.33 -10.62 -16.24
N SER A 86 -2.22 -10.85 -15.58
CA SER A 86 -2.16 -11.38 -14.21
C SER A 86 -2.77 -10.43 -13.17
N GLN A 87 -2.56 -9.13 -13.33
CA GLN A 87 -3.09 -8.10 -12.45
C GLN A 87 -4.57 -7.83 -12.72
N ALA A 88 -4.98 -7.84 -13.99
CA ALA A 88 -6.36 -7.61 -14.41
C ALA A 88 -7.34 -8.62 -13.80
N MET A 89 -6.93 -9.89 -13.66
CA MET A 89 -7.75 -10.93 -13.03
C MET A 89 -8.10 -10.66 -11.57
N ILE A 90 -7.27 -9.90 -10.86
CA ILE A 90 -7.52 -9.51 -9.45
C ILE A 90 -8.56 -8.38 -9.41
N TYR A 91 -8.51 -7.47 -10.36
CA TYR A 91 -9.42 -6.31 -10.45
C TYR A 91 -10.83 -6.69 -10.90
N ASP A 92 -10.99 -7.72 -11.73
CA ASP A 92 -12.28 -8.19 -12.25
C ASP A 92 -13.26 -8.65 -11.14
N ASN A 93 -12.74 -8.92 -9.92
CA ASN A 93 -13.55 -9.41 -8.81
C ASN A 93 -13.98 -8.32 -7.81
N ASP A 94 -13.43 -7.13 -7.87
CA ASP A 94 -13.54 -6.16 -6.76
C ASP A 94 -14.36 -4.90 -7.09
N ARG A 95 -14.62 -4.63 -8.38
CA ARG A 95 -15.40 -3.47 -8.86
C ARG A 95 -16.16 -3.84 -10.13
N ASP A 96 -17.16 -3.04 -10.52
CA ASP A 96 -17.93 -3.22 -11.78
C ASP A 96 -17.09 -3.02 -13.07
N PHE A 97 -15.78 -3.27 -12.99
CA PHE A 97 -14.87 -3.21 -14.14
C PHE A 97 -14.86 -4.52 -14.91
N LYS A 98 -14.56 -4.42 -16.20
CA LYS A 98 -14.35 -5.54 -17.11
C LYS A 98 -12.95 -5.47 -17.66
N SER A 99 -12.29 -6.61 -17.74
CA SER A 99 -10.98 -6.75 -18.35
C SER A 99 -11.11 -7.32 -19.75
N VAL A 100 -10.70 -6.55 -20.74
CA VAL A 100 -10.74 -6.94 -22.16
C VAL A 100 -9.30 -7.15 -22.66
N PRO A 101 -8.95 -8.36 -23.15
CA PRO A 101 -7.62 -8.60 -23.68
C PRO A 101 -7.39 -7.82 -24.97
N LEU A 102 -6.24 -7.15 -25.07
CA LEU A 102 -5.81 -6.49 -26.30
C LEU A 102 -5.23 -7.50 -27.27
N THR A 103 -5.49 -7.28 -28.57
CA THR A 103 -4.99 -8.17 -29.62
C THR A 103 -3.49 -8.01 -29.86
N LYS A 104 -2.94 -6.81 -29.65
CA LYS A 104 -1.52 -6.53 -29.81
C LYS A 104 -0.77 -6.75 -28.51
N THR A 105 0.13 -7.71 -28.54
CA THR A 105 0.97 -8.08 -27.40
C THR A 105 2.28 -7.29 -27.43
N MET A 106 2.86 -7.07 -26.26
CA MET A 106 4.18 -6.47 -26.12
C MET A 106 5.23 -7.56 -25.96
N GLU A 107 6.27 -7.54 -26.80
CA GLU A 107 7.38 -8.46 -26.71
C GLU A 107 8.53 -7.83 -25.92
N ALA A 108 9.10 -8.60 -25.00
CA ALA A 108 10.27 -8.22 -24.24
C ALA A 108 11.49 -9.07 -24.60
N CYS A 109 12.63 -8.40 -24.76
CA CYS A 109 13.92 -9.01 -25.05
C CYS A 109 15.02 -8.39 -24.17
N PHE A 110 16.12 -9.09 -24.00
CA PHE A 110 17.29 -8.53 -23.34
C PHE A 110 18.12 -7.70 -24.31
N ALA A 111 18.64 -6.56 -23.85
CA ALA A 111 19.56 -5.74 -24.59
C ALA A 111 20.99 -5.97 -24.07
N VAL A 112 21.94 -6.21 -24.97
CA VAL A 112 23.36 -6.33 -24.67
C VAL A 112 24.14 -5.33 -25.51
N SER A 113 25.32 -4.91 -25.05
CA SER A 113 26.17 -4.05 -25.87
C SER A 113 26.52 -4.73 -27.20
N SER A 114 26.49 -3.98 -28.31
CA SER A 114 26.72 -4.51 -29.67
C SER A 114 28.08 -5.22 -29.81
N GLY A 115 29.07 -4.90 -28.95
CA GLY A 115 30.38 -5.57 -28.94
C GLY A 115 30.36 -6.95 -28.28
N GLU A 116 29.31 -7.32 -27.56
CA GLU A 116 29.24 -8.55 -26.75
C GLU A 116 28.55 -9.70 -27.47
N GLY A 117 28.97 -10.00 -28.70
CA GLY A 117 28.35 -11.05 -29.53
C GLY A 117 28.36 -12.45 -28.90
N THR A 118 29.39 -12.77 -28.09
CA THR A 118 29.44 -14.03 -27.34
C THR A 118 28.34 -14.11 -26.29
N LEU A 119 28.12 -13.05 -25.52
CA LEU A 119 27.07 -12.96 -24.52
C LEU A 119 25.69 -13.05 -25.19
N LEU A 120 25.48 -12.34 -26.27
CA LEU A 120 24.24 -12.42 -27.05
C LEU A 120 23.92 -13.85 -27.51
N SER A 121 24.96 -14.56 -28.02
CA SER A 121 24.82 -15.95 -28.46
C SER A 121 24.47 -16.90 -27.30
N ILE A 122 25.09 -16.71 -26.13
CA ILE A 122 24.80 -17.51 -24.92
C ILE A 122 23.36 -17.26 -24.49
N LEU A 123 22.94 -16.00 -24.37
CA LEU A 123 21.58 -15.64 -23.98
C LEU A 123 20.53 -16.21 -24.93
N ASN A 124 20.74 -16.09 -26.25
CA ASN A 124 19.84 -16.65 -27.24
C ASN A 124 19.73 -18.18 -27.17
N LYS A 125 20.86 -18.87 -26.93
CA LYS A 125 20.84 -20.33 -26.71
C LYS A 125 20.10 -20.70 -25.44
N THR A 126 20.31 -19.97 -24.36
CA THR A 126 19.63 -20.20 -23.07
C THR A 126 18.13 -19.98 -23.23
N LEU A 127 17.70 -18.87 -23.85
CA LEU A 127 16.29 -18.59 -24.11
C LEU A 127 15.63 -19.71 -24.95
N LYS A 128 16.34 -20.19 -25.96
CA LYS A 128 15.84 -21.30 -26.79
C LYS A 128 15.73 -22.63 -26.05
N ALA A 129 16.61 -22.88 -25.07
CA ALA A 129 16.62 -24.10 -24.27
C ALA A 129 15.63 -24.05 -23.10
N MET A 130 15.16 -22.86 -22.74
CA MET A 130 14.24 -22.65 -21.62
C MET A 130 12.81 -22.99 -22.04
N PRO A 131 12.03 -23.71 -21.19
CA PRO A 131 10.60 -23.91 -21.44
C PRO A 131 9.88 -22.56 -21.55
N SER A 132 8.99 -22.43 -22.52
CA SER A 132 8.29 -21.17 -22.83
C SER A 132 7.43 -20.64 -21.69
N ASP A 133 6.96 -21.54 -20.84
CA ASP A 133 6.11 -21.23 -19.68
C ASP A 133 6.90 -20.82 -18.42
N MET A 134 8.20 -21.11 -18.37
CA MET A 134 9.03 -20.84 -17.19
C MET A 134 9.16 -19.33 -16.90
N LEU A 135 9.48 -18.54 -17.92
CA LEU A 135 9.59 -17.09 -17.78
C LEU A 135 8.25 -16.43 -17.51
N THR A 136 7.20 -16.89 -18.20
CA THR A 136 5.84 -16.37 -17.99
C THR A 136 5.34 -16.67 -16.57
N SER A 137 5.61 -17.87 -16.07
CA SER A 137 5.26 -18.25 -14.69
C SER A 137 6.04 -17.44 -13.65
N ALA A 138 7.35 -17.22 -13.88
CA ALA A 138 8.18 -16.41 -12.99
C ALA A 138 7.69 -14.94 -12.96
N LEU A 139 7.30 -14.38 -14.10
CA LEU A 139 6.73 -13.04 -14.19
C LEU A 139 5.37 -12.95 -13.49
N ALA A 140 4.49 -13.93 -13.68
CA ALA A 140 3.20 -13.96 -13.00
C ALA A 140 3.36 -14.01 -11.47
N ILE A 141 4.35 -14.77 -10.96
CA ILE A 141 4.69 -14.79 -9.54
C ILE A 141 5.23 -13.41 -9.09
N TYR A 142 6.10 -12.80 -9.88
CA TYR A 142 6.65 -11.47 -9.57
C TYR A 142 5.55 -10.41 -9.55
N ASP A 143 4.69 -10.36 -10.55
CA ASP A 143 3.57 -9.43 -10.63
C ASP A 143 2.61 -9.60 -9.44
N SER A 144 2.28 -10.84 -9.09
CA SER A 144 1.43 -11.12 -7.92
C SER A 144 2.07 -10.74 -6.58
N THR A 145 3.41 -10.61 -6.54
CA THR A 145 4.14 -10.18 -5.34
C THR A 145 4.47 -8.68 -5.34
N ALA A 146 4.40 -8.02 -6.49
CA ALA A 146 4.66 -6.57 -6.61
C ALA A 146 3.57 -5.74 -5.94
N ASP A 147 2.33 -6.19 -5.97
CA ASP A 147 1.19 -5.59 -5.25
C ASP A 147 1.15 -6.01 -3.76
N LYS A 148 2.30 -6.00 -3.09
CA LYS A 148 2.28 -6.11 -1.64
C LYS A 148 1.62 -4.86 -1.08
N VAL A 149 0.37 -5.02 -0.67
CA VAL A 149 -0.34 -4.02 0.13
C VAL A 149 0.60 -3.61 1.26
N THR A 150 1.15 -2.41 1.17
CA THR A 150 1.99 -1.90 2.24
C THR A 150 1.10 -1.60 3.44
N PHE A 151 1.67 -1.64 4.65
CA PHE A 151 0.92 -1.29 5.86
C PHE A 151 0.29 0.11 5.76
N CYS A 152 0.90 1.00 4.99
CA CYS A 152 0.35 2.33 4.72
C CYS A 152 -0.89 2.28 3.84
N ASP A 153 -0.94 1.41 2.84
CA ASP A 153 -2.10 1.25 1.96
C ASP A 153 -3.26 0.61 2.73
N PHE A 154 -2.97 -0.41 3.56
CA PHE A 154 -3.96 -0.99 4.46
C PHE A 154 -4.59 0.05 5.41
N ILE A 155 -3.77 0.99 5.95
CA ILE A 155 -4.29 2.08 6.79
C ILE A 155 -5.16 3.04 5.98
N LYS A 156 -4.76 3.40 4.76
CA LYS A 156 -5.55 4.30 3.90
C LYS A 156 -6.90 3.70 3.55
N ASP A 157 -6.93 2.44 3.13
CA ASP A 157 -8.16 1.75 2.74
C ASP A 157 -9.09 1.49 3.93
N ASN A 158 -8.54 1.34 5.14
CA ASN A 158 -9.30 1.11 6.36
C ASN A 158 -9.22 2.28 7.36
N MET A 159 -9.06 3.50 6.88
CA MET A 159 -8.81 4.69 7.69
C MET A 159 -9.87 4.88 8.79
N LEU A 160 -11.13 4.65 8.47
CA LEU A 160 -12.26 4.78 9.40
C LEU A 160 -12.22 3.72 10.51
N ALA A 161 -11.92 2.47 10.16
CA ALA A 161 -11.76 1.38 11.14
C ALA A 161 -10.53 1.59 12.03
N PHE A 162 -9.42 2.08 11.46
CA PHE A 162 -8.20 2.39 12.20
C PHE A 162 -8.43 3.52 13.22
N PHE A 163 -9.08 4.62 12.85
CA PHE A 163 -9.39 5.70 13.79
C PHE A 163 -10.43 5.28 14.84
N ALA A 164 -11.42 4.46 14.48
CA ALA A 164 -12.38 3.93 15.44
C ALA A 164 -11.70 3.06 16.50
N THR A 165 -10.83 2.14 16.10
CA THR A 165 -10.09 1.28 17.04
C THR A 165 -9.11 2.09 17.91
N ALA A 166 -8.38 3.03 17.34
CA ALA A 166 -7.48 3.92 18.08
C ALA A 166 -8.26 4.77 19.11
N GLY A 167 -9.44 5.26 18.73
CA GLY A 167 -10.35 6.01 19.62
C GLY A 167 -10.83 5.17 20.80
N ILE A 168 -11.23 3.92 20.58
CA ILE A 168 -11.64 2.99 21.65
C ILE A 168 -10.47 2.74 22.61
N PHE A 169 -9.26 2.51 22.10
CA PHE A 169 -8.06 2.34 22.93
C PHE A 169 -7.77 3.57 23.78
N ALA A 170 -7.83 4.77 23.20
CA ALA A 170 -7.60 6.03 23.90
C ALA A 170 -8.64 6.24 25.03
N LEU A 171 -9.92 5.95 24.77
CA LEU A 171 -10.99 6.02 25.79
C LEU A 171 -10.76 4.98 26.90
N GLY A 172 -10.31 3.79 26.58
CA GLY A 172 -9.95 2.75 27.56
C GLY A 172 -8.83 3.22 28.50
N ILE A 173 -7.75 3.76 27.95
CA ILE A 173 -6.63 4.31 28.72
C ILE A 173 -7.10 5.46 29.63
N LEU A 174 -7.90 6.38 29.07
CA LEU A 174 -8.45 7.49 29.85
C LEU A 174 -9.32 6.99 31.02
N GLY A 175 -10.14 5.97 30.77
CA GLY A 175 -10.93 5.31 31.82
C GLY A 175 -10.08 4.74 32.94
N ILE A 176 -9.00 4.04 32.62
CA ILE A 176 -8.05 3.48 33.59
C ILE A 176 -7.40 4.62 34.39
N ILE A 177 -6.94 5.67 33.77
CA ILE A 177 -6.35 6.83 34.41
C ILE A 177 -7.34 7.47 35.42
N LEU A 178 -8.59 7.66 35.01
CA LEU A 178 -9.62 8.22 35.88
C LEU A 178 -9.91 7.36 37.11
N VAL A 179 -9.93 6.03 36.95
CA VAL A 179 -10.12 5.10 38.05
C VAL A 179 -8.93 5.18 39.02
N LEU A 180 -7.70 5.22 38.50
CA LEU A 180 -6.48 5.35 39.31
C LEU A 180 -6.45 6.68 40.10
N LEU A 181 -6.80 7.78 39.43
CA LEU A 181 -6.90 9.10 40.05
C LEU A 181 -7.96 9.12 41.18
N ARG A 182 -9.13 8.50 40.96
CA ARG A 182 -10.16 8.39 42.00
C ARG A 182 -9.69 7.56 43.17
N LYS A 183 -8.96 6.45 42.95
CA LYS A 183 -8.37 5.64 44.02
C LYS A 183 -7.30 6.43 44.79
N ALA A 184 -6.42 7.14 44.08
CA ALA A 184 -5.37 7.97 44.71
C ALA A 184 -5.99 9.08 45.59
N ARG A 185 -7.01 9.80 45.08
CA ARG A 185 -7.71 10.83 45.87
C ARG A 185 -8.41 10.27 47.12
N LYS A 186 -9.03 9.07 47.04
CA LYS A 186 -9.62 8.42 48.18
C LYS A 186 -8.56 7.99 49.22
N ALA A 187 -7.42 7.46 48.77
CA ALA A 187 -6.31 7.10 49.65
C ALA A 187 -5.72 8.33 50.37
N GLU A 188 -5.55 9.45 49.61
CA GLU A 188 -5.07 10.70 50.18
C GLU A 188 -6.04 11.28 51.23
N ALA A 189 -7.35 11.24 50.94
CA ALA A 189 -8.35 11.69 51.91
C ALA A 189 -8.37 10.82 53.16
N ALA A 190 -8.24 9.50 53.03
CA ALA A 190 -8.13 8.59 54.19
C ALA A 190 -6.85 8.83 55.01
N ALA A 191 -5.72 9.07 54.33
CA ALA A 191 -4.46 9.40 55.01
C ALA A 191 -4.54 10.73 55.76
N ARG A 192 -5.19 11.74 55.22
CA ARG A 192 -5.42 13.03 55.89
C ARG A 192 -6.31 12.89 57.13
N LEU A 193 -7.38 12.08 57.04
CA LEU A 193 -8.24 11.79 58.21
C LEU A 193 -7.46 11.08 59.33
N ALA A 194 -6.68 10.05 58.98
CA ALA A 194 -5.85 9.34 59.94
C ALA A 194 -4.77 10.26 60.60
N ALA A 195 -4.15 11.13 59.82
CA ALA A 195 -3.19 12.12 60.37
C ALA A 195 -3.86 13.10 61.33
N ASN A 196 -5.08 13.57 61.00
CA ASN A 196 -5.83 14.47 61.86
C ASN A 196 -6.29 13.82 63.19
N ASP A 197 -6.64 12.51 63.11
CA ASP A 197 -7.00 11.75 64.32
C ASP A 197 -5.80 11.46 65.25
N THR A 198 -4.62 11.17 64.63
CA THR A 198 -3.37 11.03 65.42
C THR A 198 -2.95 12.34 66.06
N GLN A 199 -3.14 13.47 65.37
CA GLN A 199 -2.83 14.78 65.90
C GLN A 199 -3.74 15.12 67.10
N LYS A 200 -5.06 14.88 67.01
CA LYS A 200 -6.01 15.02 68.13
C LYS A 200 -5.70 14.13 69.34
N LEU A 201 -5.19 12.93 69.05
CA LEU A 201 -4.78 12.02 70.13
C LEU A 201 -3.53 12.53 70.82
N ASN A 202 -2.54 13.03 70.09
CA ASN A 202 -1.35 13.65 70.68
C ASN A 202 -1.69 14.88 71.53
N ASP A 203 -2.57 15.76 71.04
CA ASP A 203 -3.00 16.95 71.76
C ASP A 203 -3.68 16.54 73.13
N LYS A 204 -4.53 15.49 73.10
CA LYS A 204 -5.15 14.96 74.33
C LYS A 204 -4.14 14.36 75.28
N LEU A 205 -3.11 13.67 74.79
CA LEU A 205 -2.02 13.10 75.55
C LEU A 205 -1.19 14.20 76.28
N GLU A 206 -0.88 15.26 75.51
CA GLU A 206 -0.13 16.41 76.05
C GLU A 206 -0.90 17.13 77.18
N ILE A 207 -2.20 17.32 77.00
CA ILE A 207 -3.08 17.90 78.05
C ILE A 207 -3.16 16.98 79.27
N ALA A 208 -3.24 15.67 79.06
CA ALA A 208 -3.27 14.70 80.20
C ALA A 208 -1.95 14.64 80.96
N LEU A 209 -0.81 14.69 80.22
CA LEU A 209 0.52 14.76 80.87
C LEU A 209 0.70 16.02 81.71
N LYS A 210 0.31 17.16 81.16
CA LYS A 210 0.38 18.42 81.87
C LYS A 210 -0.47 18.42 83.16
N LYS A 211 -1.68 17.84 83.08
CA LYS A 211 -2.52 17.67 84.30
C LYS A 211 -1.92 16.73 85.35
N ALA A 212 -1.23 15.66 84.89
CA ALA A 212 -0.57 14.72 85.83
C ALA A 212 0.67 15.36 86.48
N GLU A 213 1.41 16.18 85.73
CA GLU A 213 2.54 16.95 86.27
C GLU A 213 2.08 17.99 87.29
N ASP A 214 1.04 18.74 86.98
CA ASP A 214 0.46 19.72 87.94
C ASP A 214 -0.08 19.05 89.21
N ALA A 215 -0.63 17.83 89.09
CA ALA A 215 -1.11 17.05 90.21
C ALA A 215 0.01 16.39 91.10
N SER A 216 1.21 16.26 90.53
CA SER A 216 2.37 15.71 91.24
C SER A 216 3.18 16.77 92.02
N LEU A 217 2.94 18.05 91.74
CA LEU A 217 3.60 19.20 92.35
C LEU A 217 2.78 19.86 93.47
N ALA A 218 1.57 19.38 93.71
CA ALA A 218 0.67 19.81 94.81
C ALA A 218 0.69 18.81 95.95
#